data_12aea2969c3bc619575196caf26f5d0f
#
_entry.id   12aea2969c3bc619575196caf26f5d0f
#
_cell.length_a   1.000
_cell.length_b   1.000
_cell.length_c   1.000
_cell.angle_alpha   90.00
_cell.angle_beta   90.00
_cell.angle_gamma   90.00
#
_symmetry.space_group_name_H-M   'P 1'
#
loop_
_entity.id
_entity.type
_entity.pdbx_description
1 polymer ?
#
loop_
_entity_poly.entity_id
_entity_poly.type
_entity_poly.pdbx_seq_one_letter_code
_entity_poly.pdbx_strand_id
1 'polypeptide(L)'
;MKIPEKILYAHEHTAIDLSGPKNNIDCRLDDFDATVAEYRHLVERGVVSIIDQTNRGMGRNVAYTEKVAAAAGVKITHATGYYKEPFLPPECYTLTEQQLSDIMVRELTVGIEDTGIRAELIGEIGTSKEITEPEAKIFRAASRAHAETGAPICTHTTLGTRGMEQLEIFKSFGVDLSRVVLSHIDLSADLDYMKRLLDQGVNIAFDTIGKCNYQPDGSRAMWLSRLCREGYENQIVMSMDITRRSNFADRGGVGYSYLLDTFAPMACEAGVPEQTFEKLLYRNALRIYKGQSEASV
;
A
#
# COMPACT_ATOMS: atom_id res chain seq x y z
N MET A 1 -24.33 -8.20 3.03
CA MET A 1 -22.99 -8.72 2.73
C MET A 1 -22.35 -9.25 4.00
N LYS A 2 -21.75 -10.45 3.96
CA LYS A 2 -20.96 -11.00 5.07
C LYS A 2 -19.50 -10.53 4.90
N ILE A 3 -19.02 -9.72 5.83
CA ILE A 3 -17.61 -9.30 5.87
C ILE A 3 -16.75 -10.48 6.33
N PRO A 4 -15.52 -10.69 5.81
CA PRO A 4 -14.61 -11.72 6.28
C PRO A 4 -14.31 -11.59 7.79
N GLU A 5 -14.10 -12.72 8.48
CA GLU A 5 -13.75 -12.73 9.91
C GLU A 5 -12.39 -12.12 10.20
N LYS A 6 -11.47 -12.23 9.23
CA LYS A 6 -10.13 -11.61 9.30
C LYS A 6 -9.93 -10.72 8.09
N ILE A 7 -9.44 -9.52 8.34
CA ILE A 7 -9.18 -8.51 7.32
C ILE A 7 -7.76 -7.98 7.51
N LEU A 8 -7.06 -7.75 6.40
CA LEU A 8 -5.76 -7.14 6.34
C LEU A 8 -5.83 -5.93 5.38
N TYR A 9 -5.63 -4.74 5.92
CA TYR A 9 -5.53 -3.52 5.09
C TYR A 9 -4.16 -3.48 4.44
N ALA A 10 -4.12 -3.49 3.11
CA ALA A 10 -2.91 -3.74 2.34
C ALA A 10 -2.05 -2.48 2.12
N HIS A 11 -2.57 -1.29 2.39
CA HIS A 11 -1.89 -0.02 2.15
C HIS A 11 -2.47 1.10 3.00
N GLU A 12 -1.80 1.42 4.12
CA GLU A 12 -2.17 2.54 4.98
C GLU A 12 -0.96 3.32 5.48
N HIS A 13 -1.25 4.46 6.11
CA HIS A 13 -0.28 5.31 6.76
C HIS A 13 -0.75 5.64 8.17
N THR A 14 -0.06 5.08 9.19
CA THR A 14 -0.36 5.37 10.61
C THR A 14 0.19 6.72 11.05
N ALA A 15 1.38 7.05 10.55
CA ALA A 15 2.03 8.34 10.75
C ALA A 15 2.74 8.73 9.45
N ILE A 16 2.35 9.84 8.84
CA ILE A 16 2.95 10.33 7.60
C ILE A 16 3.08 11.86 7.67
N ASP A 17 4.14 12.42 7.11
CA ASP A 17 4.30 13.85 6.94
C ASP A 17 4.74 14.22 5.52
N LEU A 18 3.78 14.61 4.71
CA LEU A 18 3.98 15.16 3.37
C LEU A 18 3.68 16.68 3.34
N SER A 19 3.50 17.30 4.50
CA SER A 19 3.01 18.69 4.63
C SER A 19 4.00 19.72 4.08
N GLY A 20 5.30 19.49 4.23
CA GLY A 20 6.33 20.41 3.77
C GLY A 20 6.29 20.61 2.26
N PRO A 21 6.60 19.59 1.43
CA PRO A 21 6.55 19.74 -0.03
C PRO A 21 5.18 20.09 -0.59
N LYS A 22 4.08 19.65 0.06
CA LYS A 22 2.70 19.99 -0.35
C LYS A 22 2.23 21.35 0.15
N ASN A 23 3.01 22.02 1.03
CA ASN A 23 2.62 23.26 1.71
C ASN A 23 1.20 23.20 2.29
N ASN A 24 0.86 22.07 2.91
CA ASN A 24 -0.47 21.82 3.45
C ASN A 24 -0.40 20.92 4.69
N ILE A 25 -0.70 21.48 5.86
CA ILE A 25 -0.67 20.78 7.16
C ILE A 25 -1.67 19.62 7.24
N ASP A 26 -2.72 19.61 6.43
CA ASP A 26 -3.66 18.50 6.33
C ASP A 26 -2.99 17.18 5.88
N CYS A 27 -1.84 17.27 5.19
CA CYS A 27 -1.07 16.13 4.74
C CYS A 27 -0.08 15.59 5.79
N ARG A 28 -0.32 15.83 7.08
CA ARG A 28 0.45 15.30 8.19
C ARG A 28 -0.47 14.55 9.16
N LEU A 29 -0.26 13.23 9.28
CA LEU A 29 -0.97 12.38 10.23
C LEU A 29 -0.07 12.12 11.45
N ASP A 30 -0.42 12.73 12.59
CA ASP A 30 0.29 12.60 13.87
C ASP A 30 -0.66 12.79 15.07
N ASP A 31 -1.97 12.62 14.84
CA ASP A 31 -3.00 12.70 15.86
C ASP A 31 -3.23 11.31 16.46
N PHE A 32 -2.62 11.08 17.62
CA PHE A 32 -2.64 9.76 18.27
C PHE A 32 -4.04 9.28 18.61
N ASP A 33 -4.83 10.12 19.27
CA ASP A 33 -6.13 9.72 19.76
C ASP A 33 -7.12 9.45 18.61
N ALA A 34 -7.10 10.30 17.59
CA ALA A 34 -7.92 10.12 16.39
C ALA A 34 -7.52 8.85 15.63
N THR A 35 -6.21 8.60 15.44
CA THR A 35 -5.73 7.39 14.75
C THR A 35 -6.09 6.12 15.52
N VAL A 36 -5.92 6.13 16.86
CA VAL A 36 -6.32 4.98 17.71
C VAL A 36 -7.83 4.74 17.65
N ALA A 37 -8.65 5.79 17.64
CA ALA A 37 -10.11 5.65 17.53
C ALA A 37 -10.51 5.00 16.19
N GLU A 38 -9.97 5.49 15.08
CA GLU A 38 -10.19 4.91 13.74
C GLU A 38 -9.76 3.44 13.68
N TYR A 39 -8.58 3.10 14.20
CA TYR A 39 -8.07 1.72 14.16
C TYR A 39 -8.83 0.77 15.09
N ARG A 40 -9.31 1.23 16.25
CA ARG A 40 -10.24 0.44 17.09
C ARG A 40 -11.51 0.12 16.33
N HIS A 41 -12.05 1.08 15.61
CA HIS A 41 -13.24 0.89 14.76
C HIS A 41 -13.00 -0.17 13.67
N LEU A 42 -11.77 -0.22 13.10
CA LEU A 42 -11.37 -1.29 12.17
C LEU A 42 -11.28 -2.66 12.87
N VAL A 43 -10.69 -2.71 14.08
CA VAL A 43 -10.58 -3.98 14.86
C VAL A 43 -11.96 -4.55 15.18
N GLU A 44 -12.92 -3.72 15.53
CA GLU A 44 -14.32 -4.12 15.75
C GLU A 44 -14.98 -4.74 14.51
N ARG A 45 -14.45 -4.44 13.31
CA ARG A 45 -14.89 -4.98 12.02
C ARG A 45 -14.07 -6.17 11.53
N GLY A 46 -13.16 -6.68 12.35
CA GLY A 46 -12.34 -7.84 12.00
C GLY A 46 -10.99 -7.54 11.35
N VAL A 47 -10.56 -6.27 11.31
CA VAL A 47 -9.20 -5.95 10.85
C VAL A 47 -8.19 -6.42 11.88
N VAL A 48 -7.36 -7.38 11.49
CA VAL A 48 -6.33 -7.99 12.36
C VAL A 48 -4.93 -7.46 12.08
N SER A 49 -4.72 -6.89 10.89
CA SER A 49 -3.41 -6.37 10.50
C SER A 49 -3.54 -5.24 9.48
N ILE A 50 -2.59 -4.31 9.56
CA ILE A 50 -2.45 -3.17 8.65
C ILE A 50 -1.02 -3.16 8.11
N ILE A 51 -0.86 -3.00 6.80
CA ILE A 51 0.43 -2.76 6.17
C ILE A 51 0.66 -1.25 6.11
N ASP A 52 1.60 -0.75 6.90
CA ASP A 52 1.99 0.66 6.91
C ASP A 52 3.07 0.89 5.85
N GLN A 53 2.73 1.65 4.82
CA GLN A 53 3.59 1.95 3.68
C GLN A 53 4.49 3.18 3.91
N THR A 54 4.45 3.77 5.10
CA THR A 54 5.25 4.95 5.42
C THR A 54 6.72 4.58 5.57
N ASN A 55 7.54 5.13 4.68
CA ASN A 55 8.97 4.86 4.62
C ASN A 55 9.84 6.10 4.91
N ARG A 56 11.13 6.00 4.57
CA ARG A 56 12.12 7.08 4.74
C ARG A 56 11.75 8.29 3.86
N GLY A 57 11.74 9.47 4.45
CA GLY A 57 11.35 10.72 3.77
C GLY A 57 9.87 11.06 3.84
N MET A 58 9.03 10.14 4.31
CA MET A 58 7.59 10.36 4.50
C MET A 58 7.21 10.69 5.95
N GLY A 59 8.18 11.00 6.82
CA GLY A 59 7.92 11.24 8.24
C GLY A 59 7.67 9.97 9.06
N ARG A 60 8.19 8.82 8.62
CA ARG A 60 8.07 7.52 9.35
C ARG A 60 8.46 7.68 10.82
N ASN A 61 7.58 7.18 11.70
CA ASN A 61 7.81 7.17 13.14
C ASN A 61 7.39 5.82 13.73
N VAL A 62 8.33 4.86 13.75
CA VAL A 62 8.08 3.49 14.23
C VAL A 62 7.58 3.47 15.67
N ALA A 63 8.19 4.26 16.56
CA ALA A 63 7.81 4.29 17.98
C ALA A 63 6.37 4.81 18.19
N TYR A 64 5.93 5.77 17.39
CA TYR A 64 4.55 6.25 17.40
C TYR A 64 3.60 5.18 16.86
N THR A 65 3.94 4.58 15.71
CA THR A 65 3.14 3.54 15.05
C THR A 65 2.92 2.34 15.97
N GLU A 66 3.96 1.89 16.70
CA GLU A 66 3.84 0.79 17.67
C GLU A 66 2.95 1.16 18.88
N LYS A 67 3.00 2.43 19.34
CA LYS A 67 2.09 2.89 20.39
C LYS A 67 0.63 2.87 19.91
N VAL A 68 0.37 3.31 18.68
CA VAL A 68 -0.97 3.23 18.07
C VAL A 68 -1.42 1.78 17.93
N ALA A 69 -0.56 0.89 17.42
CA ALA A 69 -0.83 -0.53 17.28
C ALA A 69 -1.25 -1.17 18.61
N ALA A 70 -0.47 -0.93 19.67
CA ALA A 70 -0.76 -1.43 21.01
C ALA A 70 -2.07 -0.87 21.59
N ALA A 71 -2.31 0.44 21.43
CA ALA A 71 -3.50 1.09 21.94
C ALA A 71 -4.79 0.68 21.20
N ALA A 72 -4.68 0.42 19.89
CA ALA A 72 -5.81 0.00 19.07
C ALA A 72 -6.06 -1.52 19.11
N GLY A 73 -5.04 -2.33 19.47
CA GLY A 73 -5.12 -3.79 19.47
C GLY A 73 -5.03 -4.40 18.07
N VAL A 74 -4.27 -3.77 17.17
CA VAL A 74 -4.06 -4.22 15.79
C VAL A 74 -2.58 -4.47 15.51
N LYS A 75 -2.25 -5.45 14.66
CA LYS A 75 -0.88 -5.63 14.19
C LYS A 75 -0.57 -4.66 13.07
N ILE A 76 0.56 -3.94 13.16
CA ILE A 76 1.05 -3.10 12.06
C ILE A 76 2.34 -3.71 11.50
N THR A 77 2.46 -3.73 10.18
CA THR A 77 3.65 -4.19 9.45
C THR A 77 4.35 -2.98 8.86
N HIS A 78 5.63 -2.81 9.17
CA HIS A 78 6.44 -1.66 8.74
C HIS A 78 7.11 -1.88 7.40
N ALA A 79 7.28 -0.79 6.65
CA ALA A 79 7.96 -0.75 5.36
C ALA A 79 9.34 -0.09 5.44
N THR A 80 10.22 -0.47 4.49
CA THR A 80 11.46 0.23 4.17
C THR A 80 11.42 0.77 2.73
N GLY A 81 12.31 1.66 2.38
CA GLY A 81 12.42 2.23 1.04
C GLY A 81 12.32 3.74 1.04
N TYR A 82 12.08 4.29 -0.13
CA TYR A 82 12.00 5.73 -0.39
C TYR A 82 10.83 6.03 -1.31
N TYR A 83 10.09 7.09 -1.02
CA TYR A 83 8.89 7.42 -1.79
C TYR A 83 9.22 7.88 -3.22
N LYS A 84 8.94 9.10 -3.56
CA LYS A 84 9.17 9.72 -4.88
C LYS A 84 9.49 11.21 -4.76
N GLU A 85 9.85 11.84 -5.86
CA GLU A 85 9.96 13.30 -5.95
C GLU A 85 8.60 13.99 -5.62
N PRO A 86 8.62 15.12 -4.89
CA PRO A 86 9.77 15.81 -4.31
C PRO A 86 10.06 15.40 -2.84
N PHE A 87 9.67 14.23 -2.39
CA PHE A 87 9.74 13.76 -1.00
C PHE A 87 11.02 12.96 -0.72
N LEU A 88 11.89 12.79 -1.70
CA LEU A 88 13.11 12.02 -1.55
C LEU A 88 14.09 12.73 -0.60
N PRO A 89 14.62 12.04 0.43
CA PRO A 89 15.64 12.60 1.29
C PRO A 89 16.99 12.75 0.56
N PRO A 90 17.90 13.62 1.07
CA PRO A 90 19.17 13.94 0.40
C PRO A 90 20.04 12.74 0.03
N GLU A 91 20.01 11.66 0.83
CA GLU A 91 20.75 10.44 0.54
C GLU A 91 20.38 9.79 -0.80
N CYS A 92 19.14 9.96 -1.27
CA CYS A 92 18.72 9.43 -2.56
C CYS A 92 19.48 10.05 -3.75
N TYR A 93 20.04 11.24 -3.58
CA TYR A 93 20.83 11.94 -4.62
C TYR A 93 22.32 11.67 -4.50
N THR A 94 22.82 11.35 -3.30
CA THR A 94 24.26 11.24 -3.01
C THR A 94 24.75 9.80 -2.92
N LEU A 95 23.94 8.88 -2.42
CA LEU A 95 24.31 7.48 -2.28
C LEU A 95 24.20 6.74 -3.62
N THR A 96 25.04 5.70 -3.77
CA THR A 96 24.95 4.76 -4.87
C THR A 96 23.72 3.86 -4.74
N GLU A 97 23.32 3.22 -5.83
CA GLU A 97 22.26 2.22 -5.87
C GLU A 97 22.50 1.08 -4.84
N GLN A 98 23.75 0.59 -4.75
CA GLN A 98 24.09 -0.46 -3.80
C GLN A 98 23.94 0.03 -2.35
N GLN A 99 24.39 1.22 -2.01
CA GLN A 99 24.25 1.77 -0.65
C GLN A 99 22.78 1.96 -0.24
N LEU A 100 21.92 2.38 -1.19
CA LEU A 100 20.46 2.45 -0.93
C LEU A 100 19.87 1.06 -0.72
N SER A 101 20.30 0.06 -1.49
CA SER A 101 19.91 -1.34 -1.31
C SER A 101 20.35 -1.86 0.06
N ASP A 102 21.61 -1.62 0.47
CA ASP A 102 22.15 -2.07 1.76
C ASP A 102 21.36 -1.50 2.95
N ILE A 103 20.86 -0.26 2.83
CA ILE A 103 19.98 0.34 3.84
C ILE A 103 18.67 -0.44 3.93
N MET A 104 18.03 -0.74 2.79
CA MET A 104 16.78 -1.51 2.76
C MET A 104 16.99 -2.93 3.33
N VAL A 105 18.06 -3.62 2.94
CA VAL A 105 18.41 -4.96 3.45
C VAL A 105 18.62 -4.91 4.96
N ARG A 106 19.36 -3.92 5.48
CA ARG A 106 19.55 -3.75 6.91
C ARG A 106 18.22 -3.56 7.66
N GLU A 107 17.31 -2.72 7.14
CA GLU A 107 16.02 -2.49 7.78
C GLU A 107 15.13 -3.75 7.75
N LEU A 108 15.26 -4.60 6.73
CA LEU A 108 14.55 -5.87 6.61
C LEU A 108 15.12 -6.98 7.50
N THR A 109 16.44 -6.99 7.75
CA THR A 109 17.13 -8.11 8.42
C THR A 109 17.54 -7.82 9.85
N VAL A 110 17.93 -6.57 10.16
CA VAL A 110 18.40 -6.13 11.47
C VAL A 110 17.36 -5.30 12.19
N GLY A 111 16.91 -4.19 11.59
CA GLY A 111 15.90 -3.31 12.15
C GLY A 111 15.94 -1.90 11.56
N ILE A 112 14.82 -1.24 11.67
CA ILE A 112 14.62 0.16 11.24
C ILE A 112 15.33 1.05 12.25
N GLU A 113 16.34 1.79 11.80
CA GLU A 113 17.16 2.67 12.64
C GLU A 113 17.66 1.89 13.89
N ASP A 114 17.49 2.43 15.10
CA ASP A 114 17.91 1.80 16.35
C ASP A 114 16.72 1.22 17.14
N THR A 115 15.57 0.97 16.48
CA THR A 115 14.35 0.49 17.15
C THR A 115 14.36 -1.01 17.45
N GLY A 116 15.18 -1.79 16.75
CA GLY A 116 15.14 -3.25 16.77
C GLY A 116 13.91 -3.85 16.03
N ILE A 117 13.00 -3.04 15.53
CA ILE A 117 11.83 -3.46 14.78
C ILE A 117 12.21 -3.54 13.29
N ARG A 118 11.95 -4.68 12.66
CA ARG A 118 12.28 -4.90 11.25
C ARG A 118 11.14 -4.47 10.34
N ALA A 119 11.50 -3.93 9.17
CA ALA A 119 10.58 -3.87 8.05
C ALA A 119 10.29 -5.28 7.53
N GLU A 120 9.10 -5.49 6.97
CA GLU A 120 8.72 -6.76 6.36
C GLU A 120 8.45 -6.63 4.85
N LEU A 121 8.50 -5.41 4.31
CA LEU A 121 8.34 -5.12 2.88
C LEU A 121 9.18 -3.90 2.47
N ILE A 122 9.41 -3.80 1.17
CA ILE A 122 9.96 -2.60 0.53
C ILE A 122 8.79 -1.82 -0.04
N GLY A 123 8.55 -0.59 0.44
CA GLY A 123 7.40 0.21 -0.02
C GLY A 123 7.07 1.40 0.89
N GLU A 124 6.16 2.27 0.42
CA GLU A 124 5.85 2.39 -1.01
C GLU A 124 6.97 3.15 -1.73
N ILE A 125 7.62 2.52 -2.68
CA ILE A 125 8.57 3.21 -3.56
C ILE A 125 7.80 3.77 -4.76
N GLY A 126 8.09 5.00 -5.19
CA GLY A 126 7.17 5.68 -6.08
C GLY A 126 7.78 6.24 -7.36
N THR A 127 6.90 6.46 -8.34
CA THR A 127 7.22 7.21 -9.55
C THR A 127 6.31 8.41 -9.72
N SER A 128 6.89 9.49 -10.20
CA SER A 128 6.20 10.69 -10.68
C SER A 128 5.51 10.44 -12.03
N LYS A 129 4.92 11.47 -12.65
CA LYS A 129 4.33 11.35 -14.00
C LYS A 129 5.35 10.90 -15.05
N GLU A 130 6.59 11.34 -14.89
CA GLU A 130 7.76 10.85 -15.62
C GLU A 130 8.71 10.27 -14.58
N ILE A 131 9.28 9.10 -14.84
CA ILE A 131 10.23 8.46 -13.92
C ILE A 131 11.53 9.26 -13.95
N THR A 132 11.92 9.83 -12.83
CA THR A 132 13.20 10.55 -12.71
C THR A 132 14.35 9.58 -12.48
N GLU A 133 15.60 10.00 -12.72
CA GLU A 133 16.75 9.13 -12.47
C GLU A 133 16.92 8.76 -10.98
N PRO A 134 16.67 9.65 -9.98
CA PRO A 134 16.64 9.24 -8.59
C PRO A 134 15.57 8.18 -8.31
N GLU A 135 14.36 8.31 -8.86
CA GLU A 135 13.30 7.31 -8.73
C GLU A 135 13.71 5.96 -9.36
N ALA A 136 14.20 5.98 -10.60
CA ALA A 136 14.70 4.76 -11.28
C ALA A 136 15.84 4.08 -10.47
N LYS A 137 16.75 4.86 -9.88
CA LYS A 137 17.81 4.35 -9.00
C LYS A 137 17.22 3.65 -7.76
N ILE A 138 16.17 4.19 -7.16
CA ILE A 138 15.49 3.57 -6.01
C ILE A 138 14.85 2.24 -6.42
N PHE A 139 14.20 2.18 -7.59
CA PHE A 139 13.62 0.93 -8.10
C PHE A 139 14.68 -0.15 -8.34
N ARG A 140 15.85 0.22 -8.87
CA ARG A 140 16.98 -0.71 -9.03
C ARG A 140 17.54 -1.17 -7.69
N ALA A 141 17.68 -0.26 -6.71
CA ALA A 141 18.10 -0.58 -5.35
C ALA A 141 17.10 -1.52 -4.64
N ALA A 142 15.80 -1.25 -4.77
CA ALA A 142 14.73 -2.10 -4.25
C ALA A 142 14.75 -3.50 -4.88
N SER A 143 15.01 -3.58 -6.19
CA SER A 143 15.14 -4.86 -6.89
C SER A 143 16.29 -5.71 -6.35
N ARG A 144 17.44 -5.09 -6.03
CA ARG A 144 18.59 -5.76 -5.40
C ARG A 144 18.24 -6.24 -3.98
N ALA A 145 17.61 -5.38 -3.18
CA ALA A 145 17.18 -5.74 -1.84
C ALA A 145 16.15 -6.88 -1.85
N HIS A 146 15.22 -6.88 -2.82
CA HIS A 146 14.30 -8.00 -3.04
C HIS A 146 15.05 -9.30 -3.39
N ALA A 147 16.00 -9.24 -4.32
CA ALA A 147 16.77 -10.42 -4.72
C ALA A 147 17.56 -11.04 -3.56
N GLU A 148 18.05 -10.23 -2.62
CA GLU A 148 18.79 -10.69 -1.44
C GLU A 148 17.89 -11.23 -0.34
N THR A 149 16.72 -10.60 -0.12
CA THR A 149 15.88 -10.86 1.07
C THR A 149 14.59 -11.62 0.77
N GLY A 150 14.13 -11.62 -0.48
CA GLY A 150 12.82 -12.09 -0.88
C GLY A 150 11.65 -11.20 -0.39
N ALA A 151 11.93 -10.02 0.19
CA ALA A 151 10.91 -9.12 0.71
C ALA A 151 9.98 -8.64 -0.41
N PRO A 152 8.65 -8.58 -0.20
CA PRO A 152 7.71 -8.07 -1.18
C PRO A 152 7.94 -6.58 -1.45
N ILE A 153 7.55 -6.14 -2.65
CA ILE A 153 7.65 -4.72 -3.05
C ILE A 153 6.25 -4.16 -3.24
N CYS A 154 5.98 -3.01 -2.63
CA CYS A 154 4.80 -2.19 -2.91
C CYS A 154 5.23 -0.87 -3.55
N THR A 155 4.57 -0.46 -4.63
CA THR A 155 4.94 0.77 -5.33
C THR A 155 3.81 1.78 -5.37
N HIS A 156 4.17 3.05 -5.43
CA HIS A 156 3.27 4.14 -5.77
C HIS A 156 3.28 4.40 -7.28
N THR A 157 2.11 4.55 -7.87
CA THR A 157 1.94 5.06 -9.23
C THR A 157 1.22 6.42 -9.19
N THR A 158 1.82 7.47 -9.72
CA THR A 158 1.15 8.77 -9.77
C THR A 158 -0.05 8.70 -10.71
N LEU A 159 -1.26 8.79 -10.15
CA LEU A 159 -2.54 8.70 -10.87
C LEU A 159 -2.70 7.39 -11.68
N GLY A 160 -2.18 6.28 -11.17
CA GLY A 160 -2.27 4.98 -11.83
C GLY A 160 -1.40 4.84 -13.09
N THR A 161 -0.41 5.72 -13.29
CA THR A 161 0.43 5.72 -14.51
C THR A 161 1.80 5.08 -14.27
N ARG A 162 2.53 4.79 -15.35
CA ARG A 162 3.92 4.25 -15.34
C ARG A 162 4.10 2.87 -14.71
N GLY A 163 3.03 2.12 -14.48
CA GLY A 163 3.13 0.76 -13.94
C GLY A 163 3.92 -0.17 -14.87
N MET A 164 3.72 -0.10 -16.19
CA MET A 164 4.46 -0.95 -17.15
C MET A 164 5.96 -0.64 -17.11
N GLU A 165 6.34 0.64 -17.05
CA GLU A 165 7.74 1.07 -16.97
C GLU A 165 8.39 0.66 -15.63
N GLN A 166 7.64 0.68 -14.52
CA GLN A 166 8.10 0.10 -13.26
C GLN A 166 8.39 -1.40 -13.41
N LEU A 167 7.49 -2.15 -14.07
CA LEU A 167 7.68 -3.58 -14.32
C LEU A 167 8.87 -3.88 -15.23
N GLU A 168 9.19 -3.03 -16.20
CA GLU A 168 10.39 -3.18 -17.03
C GLU A 168 11.67 -3.13 -16.18
N ILE A 169 11.75 -2.20 -15.22
CA ILE A 169 12.88 -2.14 -14.29
C ILE A 169 12.94 -3.43 -13.46
N PHE A 170 11.84 -3.85 -12.84
CA PHE A 170 11.81 -5.06 -12.01
C PHE A 170 12.20 -6.32 -12.79
N LYS A 171 11.68 -6.50 -14.01
CA LYS A 171 12.03 -7.62 -14.89
C LYS A 171 13.50 -7.67 -15.23
N SER A 172 14.14 -6.51 -15.45
CA SER A 172 15.56 -6.43 -15.76
C SER A 172 16.47 -6.92 -14.63
N PHE A 173 15.95 -6.98 -13.40
CA PHE A 173 16.61 -7.52 -12.20
C PHE A 173 16.10 -8.89 -11.78
N GLY A 174 15.15 -9.49 -12.51
CA GLY A 174 14.59 -10.79 -12.17
C GLY A 174 13.71 -10.79 -10.91
N VAL A 175 13.07 -9.67 -10.58
CA VAL A 175 12.14 -9.56 -9.44
C VAL A 175 10.95 -10.51 -9.63
N ASP A 176 10.58 -11.24 -8.59
CA ASP A 176 9.36 -12.04 -8.57
C ASP A 176 8.12 -11.13 -8.56
N LEU A 177 7.49 -10.95 -9.72
CA LEU A 177 6.34 -10.07 -9.88
C LEU A 177 5.13 -10.51 -9.07
N SER A 178 5.02 -11.78 -8.70
CA SER A 178 3.94 -12.26 -7.80
C SER A 178 4.04 -11.67 -6.39
N ARG A 179 5.20 -11.13 -6.04
CA ARG A 179 5.51 -10.45 -4.78
C ARG A 179 5.49 -8.92 -4.90
N VAL A 180 5.06 -8.38 -6.05
CA VAL A 180 4.95 -6.94 -6.31
C VAL A 180 3.50 -6.51 -6.27
N VAL A 181 3.21 -5.37 -5.62
CA VAL A 181 1.91 -4.68 -5.66
C VAL A 181 2.12 -3.30 -6.28
N LEU A 182 1.39 -2.99 -7.34
CA LEU A 182 1.30 -1.64 -7.90
C LEU A 182 0.11 -0.93 -7.26
N SER A 183 0.36 0.12 -6.46
CA SER A 183 -0.69 0.89 -5.79
C SER A 183 -1.30 1.96 -6.68
N HIS A 184 -2.53 2.35 -6.31
CA HIS A 184 -3.30 3.42 -6.94
C HIS A 184 -3.66 3.14 -8.41
N ILE A 185 -3.66 1.87 -8.84
CA ILE A 185 -4.00 1.52 -10.23
C ILE A 185 -5.47 1.79 -10.54
N ASP A 186 -6.34 1.80 -9.53
CA ASP A 186 -7.73 2.23 -9.64
C ASP A 186 -7.89 3.70 -10.09
N LEU A 187 -6.84 4.53 -9.96
CA LEU A 187 -6.82 5.92 -10.49
C LEU A 187 -6.56 6.01 -11.99
N SER A 188 -6.09 4.95 -12.64
CA SER A 188 -5.83 4.96 -14.09
C SER A 188 -7.10 5.16 -14.92
N ALA A 189 -8.26 4.79 -14.38
CA ALA A 189 -9.55 4.77 -15.07
C ALA A 189 -9.55 3.98 -16.42
N ASP A 190 -8.60 3.05 -16.56
CA ASP A 190 -8.39 2.25 -17.77
C ASP A 190 -8.35 0.77 -17.42
N LEU A 191 -9.50 0.09 -17.66
CA LEU A 191 -9.65 -1.34 -17.36
C LEU A 191 -8.70 -2.21 -18.18
N ASP A 192 -8.44 -1.85 -19.44
CA ASP A 192 -7.54 -2.62 -20.29
C ASP A 192 -6.08 -2.45 -19.86
N TYR A 193 -5.71 -1.28 -19.33
CA TYR A 193 -4.42 -1.07 -18.71
C TYR A 193 -4.27 -1.91 -17.42
N MET A 194 -5.29 -1.94 -16.56
CA MET A 194 -5.30 -2.81 -15.37
C MET A 194 -5.06 -4.27 -15.73
N LYS A 195 -5.76 -4.78 -16.77
CA LYS A 195 -5.59 -6.14 -17.26
C LYS A 195 -4.19 -6.40 -17.81
N ARG A 196 -3.65 -5.49 -18.62
CA ARG A 196 -2.27 -5.61 -19.12
C ARG A 196 -1.24 -5.71 -18.01
N LEU A 197 -1.43 -5.01 -16.89
CA LEU A 197 -0.57 -5.13 -15.72
C LEU A 197 -0.72 -6.50 -15.06
N LEU A 198 -1.96 -6.93 -14.81
CA LEU A 198 -2.27 -8.22 -14.19
C LEU A 198 -1.76 -9.41 -15.02
N ASP A 199 -1.82 -9.33 -16.35
CA ASP A 199 -1.28 -10.31 -17.29
C ASP A 199 0.26 -10.48 -17.18
N GLN A 200 0.97 -9.50 -16.59
CA GLN A 200 2.39 -9.64 -16.28
C GLN A 200 2.65 -10.49 -15.03
N GLY A 201 1.61 -10.90 -14.29
CA GLY A 201 1.74 -11.65 -13.04
C GLY A 201 1.92 -10.79 -11.79
N VAL A 202 1.81 -9.46 -11.91
CA VAL A 202 1.88 -8.53 -10.78
C VAL A 202 0.52 -8.44 -10.07
N ASN A 203 0.51 -7.93 -8.85
CA ASN A 203 -0.71 -7.59 -8.13
C ASN A 203 -0.98 -6.08 -8.23
N ILE A 204 -2.25 -5.69 -8.19
CA ILE A 204 -2.66 -4.29 -8.14
C ILE A 204 -3.44 -3.98 -6.88
N ALA A 205 -3.38 -2.73 -6.43
CA ALA A 205 -4.19 -2.27 -5.32
C ALA A 205 -5.34 -1.36 -5.79
N PHE A 206 -6.53 -1.63 -5.24
CA PHE A 206 -7.65 -0.70 -5.17
C PHE A 206 -7.59 -0.06 -3.79
N ASP A 207 -6.81 1.00 -3.66
CA ASP A 207 -6.45 1.60 -2.39
C ASP A 207 -6.73 3.11 -2.28
N THR A 208 -7.39 3.68 -3.30
CA THR A 208 -7.85 5.07 -3.24
C THR A 208 -9.38 5.19 -3.09
N ILE A 209 -9.97 4.20 -2.46
CA ILE A 209 -11.42 4.12 -2.18
C ILE A 209 -11.84 5.30 -1.29
N GLY A 210 -12.99 5.90 -1.60
CA GLY A 210 -13.47 7.11 -0.93
C GLY A 210 -12.86 8.42 -1.42
N LYS A 211 -11.77 8.38 -2.21
CA LYS A 211 -11.16 9.56 -2.83
C LYS A 211 -11.91 9.94 -4.12
N CYS A 212 -13.22 10.22 -3.99
CA CYS A 212 -14.12 10.46 -5.13
C CYS A 212 -13.80 11.71 -5.96
N ASN A 213 -12.98 12.61 -5.43
CA ASN A 213 -12.43 13.75 -6.18
C ASN A 213 -11.47 13.33 -7.31
N TYR A 214 -10.92 12.12 -7.26
CA TYR A 214 -10.10 11.55 -8.34
C TYR A 214 -10.93 10.65 -9.25
N GLN A 215 -11.66 9.68 -8.69
CA GLN A 215 -12.51 8.75 -9.42
C GLN A 215 -13.76 8.42 -8.59
N PRO A 216 -14.95 8.31 -9.21
CA PRO A 216 -16.15 7.85 -8.52
C PRO A 216 -16.01 6.41 -8.03
N ASP A 217 -16.44 6.11 -6.82
CA ASP A 217 -16.40 4.75 -6.27
C ASP A 217 -17.31 3.77 -7.03
N GLY A 218 -18.42 4.24 -7.61
CA GLY A 218 -19.22 3.43 -8.51
C GLY A 218 -18.44 2.92 -9.73
N SER A 219 -17.52 3.72 -10.28
CA SER A 219 -16.64 3.27 -11.37
C SER A 219 -15.64 2.22 -10.87
N ARG A 220 -15.03 2.44 -9.68
CA ARG A 220 -14.15 1.44 -9.06
C ARG A 220 -14.86 0.11 -8.82
N ALA A 221 -16.09 0.16 -8.31
CA ALA A 221 -16.91 -1.03 -8.08
C ALA A 221 -17.20 -1.81 -9.37
N MET A 222 -17.51 -1.10 -10.47
CA MET A 222 -17.71 -1.71 -11.79
C MET A 222 -16.43 -2.35 -12.33
N TRP A 223 -15.27 -1.68 -12.25
CA TRP A 223 -14.00 -2.24 -12.69
C TRP A 223 -13.59 -3.46 -11.86
N LEU A 224 -13.73 -3.38 -10.54
CA LEU A 224 -13.48 -4.52 -9.65
C LEU A 224 -14.35 -5.72 -9.99
N SER A 225 -15.66 -5.49 -10.18
CA SER A 225 -16.61 -6.54 -10.61
C SER A 225 -16.18 -7.17 -11.94
N ARG A 226 -15.74 -6.36 -12.90
CA ARG A 226 -15.31 -6.86 -14.19
C ARG A 226 -14.03 -7.69 -14.09
N LEU A 227 -13.03 -7.21 -13.34
CA LEU A 227 -11.78 -7.93 -13.10
C LEU A 227 -12.02 -9.27 -12.37
N CYS A 228 -12.88 -9.29 -11.35
CA CYS A 228 -13.25 -10.55 -10.68
C CYS A 228 -13.93 -11.54 -11.61
N ARG A 229 -14.84 -11.08 -12.47
CA ARG A 229 -15.50 -11.96 -13.46
C ARG A 229 -14.55 -12.53 -14.51
N GLU A 230 -13.45 -11.83 -14.77
CA GLU A 230 -12.42 -12.27 -15.74
C GLU A 230 -11.29 -13.09 -15.09
N GLY A 231 -11.38 -13.38 -13.77
CA GLY A 231 -10.47 -14.30 -13.08
C GLY A 231 -9.26 -13.65 -12.42
N TYR A 232 -9.23 -12.30 -12.32
CA TYR A 232 -8.11 -11.56 -11.72
C TYR A 232 -8.24 -11.36 -10.20
N GLU A 233 -9.27 -11.89 -9.54
CA GLU A 233 -9.52 -11.66 -8.12
C GLU A 233 -8.38 -12.10 -7.19
N ASN A 234 -7.51 -12.99 -7.64
CA ASN A 234 -6.36 -13.46 -6.85
C ASN A 234 -5.16 -12.47 -6.86
N GLN A 235 -5.20 -11.44 -7.71
CA GLN A 235 -4.11 -10.47 -7.89
C GLN A 235 -4.51 -9.06 -7.44
N ILE A 236 -5.62 -8.92 -6.70
CA ILE A 236 -6.13 -7.61 -6.26
C ILE A 236 -6.11 -7.56 -4.74
N VAL A 237 -5.58 -6.46 -4.19
CA VAL A 237 -5.66 -6.12 -2.76
C VAL A 237 -6.41 -4.80 -2.59
N MET A 238 -6.94 -4.56 -1.39
CA MET A 238 -7.75 -3.37 -1.12
C MET A 238 -7.29 -2.65 0.15
N SER A 239 -7.44 -1.32 0.15
CA SER A 239 -7.18 -0.44 1.29
C SER A 239 -7.78 0.95 1.07
N MET A 240 -7.41 1.93 1.91
CA MET A 240 -7.94 3.29 1.84
C MET A 240 -6.89 4.35 1.51
N ASP A 241 -5.60 4.09 1.82
CA ASP A 241 -4.50 5.04 1.66
C ASP A 241 -4.86 6.42 2.26
N ILE A 242 -5.22 6.43 3.55
CA ILE A 242 -5.51 7.68 4.25
C ILE A 242 -4.22 8.45 4.49
N THR A 243 -4.15 9.67 3.92
CA THR A 243 -2.94 10.53 3.96
C THR A 243 -3.25 11.96 4.42
N ARG A 244 -4.48 12.23 4.87
CA ARG A 244 -4.93 13.56 5.30
C ARG A 244 -5.73 13.48 6.58
N ARG A 245 -5.54 14.47 7.47
CA ARG A 245 -6.34 14.63 8.70
C ARG A 245 -7.82 14.79 8.38
N SER A 246 -8.15 15.54 7.33
CA SER A 246 -9.54 15.75 6.88
C SER A 246 -10.22 14.49 6.37
N ASN A 247 -9.51 13.39 6.15
CA ASN A 247 -10.11 12.11 5.80
C ASN A 247 -10.65 11.34 7.02
N PHE A 248 -10.28 11.70 8.25
CA PHE A 248 -10.76 11.04 9.45
C PHE A 248 -12.27 11.27 9.65
N ALA A 249 -13.00 10.26 10.12
CA ALA A 249 -14.45 10.31 10.29
C ALA A 249 -14.89 11.38 11.28
N ASP A 250 -14.17 11.59 12.39
CA ASP A 250 -14.42 12.63 13.38
C ASP A 250 -14.29 14.06 12.83
N ARG A 251 -13.68 14.22 11.67
CA ARG A 251 -13.47 15.50 10.94
C ARG A 251 -14.39 15.64 9.73
N GLY A 252 -15.38 14.75 9.60
CA GLY A 252 -16.31 14.74 8.48
C GLY A 252 -15.77 14.10 7.21
N GLY A 253 -14.60 13.42 7.29
CA GLY A 253 -14.04 12.61 6.22
C GLY A 253 -14.71 11.24 6.15
N VAL A 254 -14.25 10.41 5.22
CA VAL A 254 -14.81 9.06 5.01
C VAL A 254 -14.40 8.06 6.09
N GLY A 255 -13.26 8.28 6.78
CA GLY A 255 -12.68 7.35 7.75
C GLY A 255 -12.14 6.07 7.11
N TYR A 256 -11.38 5.30 7.89
CA TYR A 256 -10.79 4.05 7.41
C TYR A 256 -11.82 2.93 7.20
N SER A 257 -12.95 2.96 7.92
CA SER A 257 -13.96 1.90 7.81
C SER A 257 -14.84 1.99 6.56
N TYR A 258 -14.76 3.10 5.81
CA TYR A 258 -15.55 3.34 4.60
C TYR A 258 -15.43 2.21 3.56
N LEU A 259 -14.25 1.61 3.42
CA LEU A 259 -14.02 0.45 2.57
C LEU A 259 -15.00 -0.70 2.92
N LEU A 260 -15.19 -0.96 4.21
CA LEU A 260 -16.00 -2.09 4.71
C LEU A 260 -17.49 -1.72 4.79
N ASP A 261 -17.79 -0.51 5.26
CA ASP A 261 -19.15 -0.09 5.56
C ASP A 261 -19.92 0.41 4.33
N THR A 262 -19.19 0.94 3.34
CA THR A 262 -19.81 1.59 2.17
C THR A 262 -19.37 0.98 0.85
N PHE A 263 -18.06 0.90 0.59
CA PHE A 263 -17.58 0.47 -0.71
C PHE A 263 -17.81 -1.02 -0.99
N ALA A 264 -17.56 -1.88 -0.01
CA ALA A 264 -17.74 -3.32 -0.20
C ALA A 264 -19.19 -3.71 -0.50
N PRO A 265 -20.22 -3.16 0.19
CA PRO A 265 -21.62 -3.32 -0.23
C PRO A 265 -21.89 -2.82 -1.66
N MET A 266 -21.40 -1.63 -2.01
CA MET A 266 -21.53 -1.07 -3.37
C MET A 266 -20.90 -1.99 -4.43
N ALA A 267 -19.74 -2.56 -4.14
CA ALA A 267 -19.06 -3.50 -5.06
C ALA A 267 -19.84 -4.82 -5.21
N CYS A 268 -20.50 -5.32 -4.13
CA CYS A 268 -21.44 -6.44 -4.23
C CYS A 268 -22.61 -6.11 -5.14
N GLU A 269 -23.23 -4.95 -5.00
CA GLU A 269 -24.31 -4.49 -5.87
C GLU A 269 -23.87 -4.37 -7.32
N ALA A 270 -22.61 -3.99 -7.56
CA ALA A 270 -22.00 -3.97 -8.90
C ALA A 270 -21.65 -5.37 -9.44
N GLY A 271 -21.81 -6.44 -8.63
CA GLY A 271 -21.65 -7.83 -9.05
C GLY A 271 -20.36 -8.52 -8.61
N VAL A 272 -19.63 -7.99 -7.63
CA VAL A 272 -18.54 -8.72 -6.96
C VAL A 272 -19.17 -9.76 -6.02
N PRO A 273 -18.87 -11.07 -6.16
CA PRO A 273 -19.41 -12.10 -5.26
C PRO A 273 -18.93 -11.90 -3.82
N GLU A 274 -19.81 -12.05 -2.83
CA GLU A 274 -19.46 -11.86 -1.41
C GLU A 274 -18.24 -12.70 -0.97
N GLN A 275 -18.16 -13.94 -1.37
CA GLN A 275 -17.04 -14.82 -1.05
C GLN A 275 -15.67 -14.34 -1.61
N THR A 276 -15.68 -13.48 -2.61
CA THR A 276 -14.45 -12.91 -3.20
C THR A 276 -13.77 -11.94 -2.24
N PHE A 277 -14.51 -11.30 -1.35
CA PHE A 277 -13.94 -10.33 -0.40
C PHE A 277 -12.94 -10.95 0.58
N GLU A 278 -13.05 -12.24 0.89
CA GLU A 278 -12.02 -12.94 1.68
C GLU A 278 -10.66 -12.94 0.96
N LYS A 279 -10.65 -13.10 -0.37
CA LYS A 279 -9.43 -12.98 -1.17
C LYS A 279 -8.92 -11.53 -1.20
N LEU A 280 -9.80 -10.59 -1.55
CA LEU A 280 -9.46 -9.18 -1.78
C LEU A 280 -8.97 -8.47 -0.49
N LEU A 281 -9.55 -8.82 0.66
CA LEU A 281 -9.32 -8.16 1.94
C LEU A 281 -8.38 -8.94 2.89
N TYR A 282 -8.00 -10.19 2.56
CA TYR A 282 -7.16 -10.97 3.46
C TYR A 282 -6.17 -11.90 2.75
N ARG A 283 -6.66 -12.90 2.01
CA ARG A 283 -5.79 -13.98 1.49
C ARG A 283 -4.72 -13.48 0.54
N ASN A 284 -5.05 -12.58 -0.38
CA ASN A 284 -4.09 -12.04 -1.34
C ASN A 284 -2.97 -11.27 -0.64
N ALA A 285 -3.33 -10.37 0.28
CA ALA A 285 -2.34 -9.61 1.03
C ALA A 285 -1.47 -10.53 1.92
N LEU A 286 -2.05 -11.55 2.55
CA LEU A 286 -1.31 -12.53 3.33
C LEU A 286 -0.30 -13.30 2.46
N ARG A 287 -0.71 -13.79 1.28
CA ARG A 287 0.17 -14.44 0.32
C ARG A 287 1.31 -13.52 -0.13
N ILE A 288 0.98 -12.30 -0.51
CA ILE A 288 1.95 -11.34 -1.05
C ILE A 288 2.94 -10.88 0.03
N TYR A 289 2.45 -10.41 1.16
CA TYR A 289 3.28 -9.76 2.17
C TYR A 289 3.90 -10.75 3.16
N LYS A 290 3.27 -11.88 3.45
CA LYS A 290 3.75 -12.85 4.44
C LYS A 290 4.29 -14.16 3.83
N GLY A 291 4.16 -14.35 2.51
CA GLY A 291 4.61 -15.56 1.83
C GLY A 291 3.88 -16.83 2.27
N GLN A 292 2.69 -16.71 2.87
CA GLN A 292 1.91 -17.84 3.34
C GLN A 292 1.01 -18.37 2.22
N SER A 293 1.13 -19.65 1.90
CA SER A 293 0.23 -20.32 0.95
C SER A 293 -1.14 -20.58 1.57
N GLU A 294 -2.18 -20.76 0.73
CA GLU A 294 -3.55 -21.07 1.16
C GLU A 294 -3.65 -22.31 2.08
N ALA A 295 -2.66 -23.20 2.04
CA ALA A 295 -2.62 -24.42 2.85
C ALA A 295 -2.16 -24.20 4.31
N SER A 296 -1.78 -22.96 4.68
CA SER A 296 -1.20 -22.62 5.98
C SER A 296 -2.12 -21.80 6.89
N VAL A 297 -3.40 -21.62 6.51
CA VAL A 297 -4.37 -20.77 7.23
C VAL A 297 -5.59 -21.57 7.65
#